data_d01376c0515a9b4437db33e6c3c19abd
#
_entry.id   d01376c0515a9b4437db33e6c3c19abd
#
_cell.length_a   1.000
_cell.length_b   1.000
_cell.length_c   1.000
_cell.angle_alpha   90.00
_cell.angle_beta   90.00
_cell.angle_gamma   90.00
#
_symmetry.space_group_name_H-M   'P 1'
#
loop_
_entity.id
_entity.type
_entity.pdbx_description
1 polymer ?
#
loop_
_entity_poly.entity_id
_entity_poly.type
_entity_poly.pdbx_seq_one_letter_code
_entity_poly.pdbx_strand_id
1 'polypeptide(L)'
;MSGLFVGAVVGLLALILGFDALRQYRRASETSSWPTVQGRILSATVENGPSRGRPIPVATHRAAIKYTYEVGGRQWSSQRVFVGDEFFEKGDGARDRVRRYEPDSAVEVFYNPDDPAEALLEPATALQKAGTRAVASVGLILLSIAALVLASRR
;
A
#
# COMPACT_ATOMS: atom_id res chain seq x y z
N MET A 1 4.66 -37.61 -11.67
CA MET A 1 3.43 -36.77 -11.85
C MET A 1 3.28 -35.64 -10.83
N SER A 2 3.86 -35.72 -9.63
CA SER A 2 3.74 -34.70 -8.58
C SER A 2 4.46 -33.37 -8.87
N GLY A 3 5.62 -33.39 -9.56
CA GLY A 3 6.39 -32.16 -9.83
C GLY A 3 5.73 -31.18 -10.82
N LEU A 4 5.03 -31.71 -11.83
CA LEU A 4 4.27 -30.89 -12.80
C LEU A 4 3.09 -30.18 -12.12
N PHE A 5 2.42 -30.84 -11.17
CA PHE A 5 1.29 -30.27 -10.43
C PHE A 5 1.74 -29.14 -9.51
N VAL A 6 2.85 -29.33 -8.79
CA VAL A 6 3.44 -28.29 -7.93
C VAL A 6 3.90 -27.09 -8.74
N GLY A 7 4.55 -27.30 -9.89
CA GLY A 7 4.97 -26.22 -10.79
C GLY A 7 3.79 -25.41 -11.34
N ALA A 8 2.70 -26.07 -11.71
CA ALA A 8 1.49 -25.39 -12.20
C ALA A 8 0.81 -24.55 -11.10
N VAL A 9 0.73 -25.05 -9.87
CA VAL A 9 0.14 -24.32 -8.73
C VAL A 9 0.99 -23.09 -8.37
N VAL A 10 2.31 -23.25 -8.31
CA VAL A 10 3.22 -22.13 -8.02
C VAL A 10 3.18 -21.09 -9.14
N GLY A 11 3.11 -21.52 -10.40
CA GLY A 11 2.96 -20.62 -11.55
C GLY A 11 1.65 -19.82 -11.50
N LEU A 12 0.53 -20.46 -11.16
CA LEU A 12 -0.76 -19.80 -11.01
C LEU A 12 -0.75 -18.78 -9.87
N LEU A 13 -0.19 -19.13 -8.72
CA LEU A 13 -0.03 -18.21 -7.60
C LEU A 13 0.85 -17.00 -7.96
N ALA A 14 1.94 -17.21 -8.69
CA ALA A 14 2.80 -16.14 -9.15
C ALA A 14 2.09 -15.19 -10.14
N LEU A 15 1.24 -15.71 -11.02
CA LEU A 15 0.40 -14.91 -11.92
C LEU A 15 -0.62 -14.07 -11.16
N ILE A 16 -1.30 -14.64 -10.16
CA ILE A 16 -2.26 -13.90 -9.32
C ILE A 16 -1.56 -12.77 -8.57
N LEU A 17 -0.41 -13.05 -7.93
CA LEU A 17 0.37 -12.05 -7.21
C LEU A 17 0.93 -10.97 -8.15
N GLY A 18 1.36 -11.34 -9.35
CA GLY A 18 1.84 -10.40 -10.36
C GLY A 18 0.74 -9.47 -10.86
N PHE A 19 -0.46 -9.99 -11.08
CA PHE A 19 -1.61 -9.21 -11.50
C PHE A 19 -2.07 -8.22 -10.42
N ASP A 20 -2.08 -8.66 -9.16
CA ASP A 20 -2.39 -7.77 -8.03
C ASP A 20 -1.33 -6.66 -7.87
N ALA A 21 -0.05 -7.01 -7.98
CA ALA A 21 1.05 -6.04 -7.94
C ALA A 21 0.95 -5.00 -9.08
N LEU A 22 0.56 -5.44 -10.28
CA LEU A 22 0.39 -4.54 -11.43
C LEU A 22 -0.82 -3.59 -11.22
N ARG A 23 -1.91 -4.08 -10.68
CA ARG A 23 -3.07 -3.24 -10.32
C ARG A 23 -2.69 -2.17 -9.28
N GLN A 24 -1.98 -2.57 -8.24
CA GLN A 24 -1.52 -1.63 -7.20
C GLN A 24 -0.52 -0.62 -7.77
N TYR A 25 0.38 -1.04 -8.65
CA TYR A 25 1.32 -0.13 -9.31
C TYR A 25 0.59 0.91 -10.16
N ARG A 26 -0.40 0.50 -10.97
CA ARG A 26 -1.20 1.43 -11.78
C ARG A 26 -1.92 2.46 -10.92
N ARG A 27 -2.63 2.03 -9.87
CA ARG A 27 -3.30 2.94 -8.93
C ARG A 27 -2.31 3.91 -8.26
N ALA A 28 -1.16 3.41 -7.84
CA ALA A 28 -0.14 4.26 -7.24
C ALA A 28 0.46 5.26 -8.24
N SER A 29 0.60 4.88 -9.51
CA SER A 29 1.04 5.79 -10.58
C SER A 29 0.00 6.87 -10.89
N GLU A 30 -1.26 6.50 -10.93
CA GLU A 30 -2.38 7.45 -11.14
C GLU A 30 -2.42 8.49 -10.02
N THR A 31 -2.30 8.06 -8.76
CA THR A 31 -2.35 8.99 -7.61
C THR A 31 -1.18 9.98 -7.56
N SER A 32 -0.04 9.65 -8.16
CA SER A 32 1.11 10.57 -8.21
C SER A 32 0.94 11.73 -9.21
N SER A 33 -0.01 11.61 -10.13
CA SER A 33 -0.37 12.67 -11.09
C SER A 33 -1.58 13.50 -10.65
N TRP A 34 -2.17 13.23 -9.49
CA TRP A 34 -3.31 13.95 -8.99
C TRP A 34 -2.98 15.40 -8.68
N PRO A 35 -3.93 16.32 -8.91
CA PRO A 35 -3.78 17.72 -8.50
C PRO A 35 -3.70 17.82 -6.98
N THR A 36 -3.09 18.90 -6.50
CA THR A 36 -2.92 19.16 -5.08
C THR A 36 -3.74 20.36 -4.62
N VAL A 37 -4.11 20.34 -3.34
CA VAL A 37 -4.76 21.43 -2.64
C VAL A 37 -4.22 21.54 -1.22
N GLN A 38 -4.26 22.74 -0.66
CA GLN A 38 -3.93 22.94 0.76
C GLN A 38 -5.04 22.38 1.64
N GLY A 39 -4.65 21.53 2.57
CA GLY A 39 -5.52 21.00 3.62
C GLY A 39 -4.99 21.34 5.02
N ARG A 40 -5.71 20.88 6.03
CA ARG A 40 -5.36 21.03 7.43
C ARG A 40 -5.47 19.70 8.17
N ILE A 41 -4.47 19.36 8.95
CA ILE A 41 -4.48 18.18 9.83
C ILE A 41 -5.42 18.45 11.00
N LEU A 42 -6.37 17.54 11.24
CA LEU A 42 -7.27 17.59 12.38
C LEU A 42 -6.73 16.76 13.56
N SER A 43 -6.18 15.59 13.26
CA SER A 43 -5.60 14.71 14.28
C SER A 43 -4.60 13.75 13.63
N ALA A 44 -3.59 13.35 14.41
CA ALA A 44 -2.63 12.35 14.03
C ALA A 44 -2.35 11.43 15.21
N THR A 45 -2.73 10.16 15.11
CA THR A 45 -2.63 9.18 16.20
C THR A 45 -2.13 7.84 15.66
N VAL A 46 -1.57 7.01 16.54
CA VAL A 46 -1.20 5.63 16.23
C VAL A 46 -2.29 4.70 16.71
N GLU A 47 -2.89 3.95 15.82
CA GLU A 47 -3.82 2.88 16.14
C GLU A 47 -3.08 1.55 16.24
N ASN A 48 -3.40 0.79 17.29
CA ASN A 48 -2.87 -0.56 17.47
C ASN A 48 -3.75 -1.57 16.75
N GLY A 49 -3.13 -2.39 15.94
CA GLY A 49 -3.82 -3.43 15.19
C GLY A 49 -4.07 -4.69 16.02
N PRO A 50 -5.05 -5.50 15.62
CA PRO A 50 -5.34 -6.76 16.25
C PRO A 50 -4.20 -7.76 16.03
N SER A 51 -3.78 -8.41 17.11
CA SER A 51 -2.85 -9.54 17.07
C SER A 51 -3.60 -10.81 16.62
N ARG A 52 -3.87 -10.96 15.31
CA ARG A 52 -4.65 -12.11 14.81
C ARG A 52 -3.76 -13.30 14.48
N GLY A 53 -4.13 -14.46 15.05
CA GLY A 53 -3.83 -15.81 14.51
C GLY A 53 -2.38 -16.27 14.54
N ARG A 54 -1.53 -15.74 15.43
CA ARG A 54 -0.16 -16.22 15.63
C ARG A 54 0.09 -16.61 17.09
N PRO A 55 0.87 -17.68 17.35
CA PRO A 55 1.24 -18.09 18.70
C PRO A 55 2.00 -17.01 19.47
N ILE A 56 2.68 -16.11 18.77
CA ILE A 56 3.40 -14.97 19.34
C ILE A 56 2.70 -13.69 18.83
N PRO A 57 2.17 -12.86 19.74
CA PRO A 57 1.56 -11.58 19.37
C PRO A 57 2.60 -10.67 18.73
N VAL A 58 2.39 -10.28 17.48
CA VAL A 58 3.20 -9.25 16.84
C VAL A 58 2.42 -7.95 16.88
N ALA A 59 2.95 -6.94 17.58
CA ALA A 59 2.37 -5.61 17.60
C ALA A 59 2.40 -5.03 16.18
N THR A 60 1.23 -4.64 15.69
CA THR A 60 1.06 -3.95 14.42
C THR A 60 0.42 -2.60 14.67
N HIS A 61 0.81 -1.60 13.90
CA HIS A 61 0.41 -0.22 14.08
C HIS A 61 -0.04 0.40 12.75
N ARG A 62 -0.95 1.36 12.81
CA ARG A 62 -1.36 2.18 11.68
C ARG A 62 -1.33 3.65 12.08
N ALA A 63 -0.83 4.52 11.22
CA ALA A 63 -0.98 5.95 11.38
C ALA A 63 -2.41 6.34 10.97
N ALA A 64 -3.18 6.86 11.91
CA ALA A 64 -4.51 7.41 11.68
C ALA A 64 -4.39 8.94 11.67
N ILE A 65 -4.31 9.52 10.47
CA ILE A 65 -4.15 10.96 10.26
C ILE A 65 -5.42 11.47 9.59
N LYS A 66 -6.19 12.26 10.31
CA LYS A 66 -7.41 12.87 9.82
C LYS A 66 -7.13 14.29 9.35
N TYR A 67 -7.59 14.64 8.17
CA TYR A 67 -7.40 15.97 7.58
C TYR A 67 -8.62 16.43 6.80
N THR A 68 -8.71 17.75 6.59
CA THR A 68 -9.73 18.40 5.76
C THR A 68 -9.07 19.21 4.67
N TYR A 69 -9.79 19.40 3.58
CA TYR A 69 -9.38 20.20 2.43
C TYR A 69 -10.61 20.71 1.68
N GLU A 70 -10.44 21.70 0.80
CA GLU A 70 -11.52 22.29 0.05
C GLU A 70 -11.26 22.14 -1.45
N VAL A 71 -12.25 21.62 -2.19
CA VAL A 71 -12.22 21.50 -3.64
C VAL A 71 -13.55 22.00 -4.19
N GLY A 72 -13.50 22.95 -5.13
CA GLY A 72 -14.69 23.50 -5.77
C GLY A 72 -15.66 24.21 -4.80
N GLY A 73 -15.14 24.83 -3.74
CA GLY A 73 -15.96 25.51 -2.71
C GLY A 73 -16.65 24.55 -1.74
N ARG A 74 -16.36 23.26 -1.80
CA ARG A 74 -16.89 22.25 -0.87
C ARG A 74 -15.77 21.68 0.00
N GLN A 75 -16.05 21.57 1.29
CA GLN A 75 -15.13 20.96 2.25
C GLN A 75 -15.27 19.43 2.25
N TRP A 76 -14.11 18.78 2.22
CA TRP A 76 -13.96 17.34 2.26
C TRP A 76 -13.09 16.93 3.45
N SER A 77 -13.19 15.66 3.84
CA SER A 77 -12.31 15.08 4.85
C SER A 77 -11.87 13.68 4.47
N SER A 78 -10.63 13.33 4.79
CA SER A 78 -10.10 11.99 4.54
C SER A 78 -9.17 11.58 5.70
N GLN A 79 -8.84 10.28 5.73
CA GLN A 79 -7.85 9.70 6.66
C GLN A 79 -6.80 8.89 5.91
N ARG A 80 -6.88 8.84 4.57
CA ARG A 80 -5.97 8.05 3.75
C ARG A 80 -4.64 8.80 3.60
N VAL A 81 -3.55 8.18 4.05
CA VAL A 81 -2.21 8.74 3.92
C VAL A 81 -1.57 8.33 2.60
N PHE A 82 -1.66 7.06 2.23
CA PHE A 82 -1.19 6.51 0.95
C PHE A 82 -2.06 5.33 0.50
N VAL A 83 -1.90 4.86 -0.72
CA VAL A 83 -2.63 3.67 -1.21
C VAL A 83 -2.18 2.43 -0.44
N GLY A 84 -3.11 1.77 0.24
CA GLY A 84 -2.85 0.57 1.06
C GLY A 84 -2.49 0.87 2.52
N ASP A 85 -2.77 2.08 3.02
CA ASP A 85 -2.60 2.46 4.43
C ASP A 85 -3.67 1.91 5.37
N GLU A 86 -4.72 1.30 4.82
CA GLU A 86 -5.73 0.56 5.58
C GLU A 86 -5.17 -0.66 6.31
N PHE A 87 -3.97 -1.12 5.94
CA PHE A 87 -3.31 -2.25 6.56
C PHE A 87 -2.33 -1.82 7.65
N PHE A 88 -2.37 -2.54 8.77
CA PHE A 88 -1.44 -2.32 9.87
C PHE A 88 -0.02 -2.74 9.50
N GLU A 89 0.96 -1.92 9.86
CA GLU A 89 2.39 -2.15 9.64
C GLU A 89 3.06 -2.70 10.90
N LYS A 90 4.17 -3.42 10.71
CA LYS A 90 5.06 -3.83 11.79
C LYS A 90 6.11 -2.76 12.03
N GLY A 91 6.58 -2.64 13.29
CA GLY A 91 7.64 -1.71 13.68
C GLY A 91 7.16 -0.28 13.85
N ASP A 92 8.07 0.67 13.79
CA ASP A 92 7.84 2.07 14.18
C ASP A 92 7.37 2.97 13.03
N GLY A 93 7.19 2.46 11.82
CA GLY A 93 6.82 3.25 10.65
C GLY A 93 5.55 4.09 10.82
N ALA A 94 4.53 3.57 11.53
CA ALA A 94 3.33 4.32 11.85
C ALA A 94 3.61 5.49 12.82
N ARG A 95 4.48 5.28 13.82
CA ARG A 95 4.87 6.33 14.79
C ARG A 95 5.67 7.43 14.12
N ASP A 96 6.63 7.06 13.26
CA ASP A 96 7.45 8.02 12.53
C ASP A 96 6.60 8.85 11.56
N ARG A 97 5.55 8.24 11.00
CA ARG A 97 4.61 8.95 10.13
C ARG A 97 3.77 9.95 10.93
N VAL A 98 3.19 9.55 12.06
CA VAL A 98 2.41 10.44 12.93
C VAL A 98 3.23 11.65 13.39
N ARG A 99 4.52 11.50 13.69
CA ARG A 99 5.40 12.61 14.09
C ARG A 99 5.58 13.69 13.01
N ARG A 100 5.33 13.37 11.74
CA ARG A 100 5.45 14.34 10.64
C ARG A 100 4.22 15.20 10.44
N TYR A 101 3.09 14.81 11.05
CA TYR A 101 1.82 15.48 10.88
C TYR A 101 1.33 16.05 12.20
N GLU A 102 1.61 17.33 12.43
CA GLU A 102 1.15 18.01 13.64
C GLU A 102 -0.32 18.45 13.48
N PRO A 103 -1.17 18.30 14.52
CA PRO A 103 -2.52 18.85 14.52
C PRO A 103 -2.50 20.35 14.20
N ASP A 104 -3.52 20.81 13.50
CA ASP A 104 -3.69 22.18 13.01
C ASP A 104 -2.67 22.68 11.99
N SER A 105 -1.68 21.86 11.61
CA SER A 105 -0.73 22.24 10.56
C SER A 105 -1.35 22.17 9.16
N ALA A 106 -0.83 22.99 8.25
CA ALA A 106 -1.15 22.93 6.83
C ALA A 106 -0.47 21.70 6.20
N VAL A 107 -1.16 21.07 5.26
CA VAL A 107 -0.65 19.90 4.55
C VAL A 107 -1.06 19.95 3.08
N GLU A 108 -0.21 19.43 2.21
CA GLU A 108 -0.56 19.22 0.80
C GLU A 108 -1.37 17.95 0.66
N VAL A 109 -2.54 18.04 0.02
CA VAL A 109 -3.48 16.94 -0.20
C VAL A 109 -3.59 16.68 -1.69
N PHE A 110 -3.31 15.45 -2.10
CA PHE A 110 -3.54 14.95 -3.46
C PHE A 110 -4.94 14.39 -3.55
N TYR A 111 -5.74 14.86 -4.49
CA TYR A 111 -7.13 14.43 -4.62
C TYR A 111 -7.45 13.95 -6.04
N ASN A 112 -8.38 13.01 -6.13
CA ASN A 112 -8.89 12.54 -7.41
C ASN A 112 -9.79 13.63 -8.04
N PRO A 113 -9.47 14.17 -9.23
CA PRO A 113 -10.27 15.20 -9.85
C PRO A 113 -11.68 14.73 -10.23
N ASP A 114 -11.87 13.44 -10.50
CA ASP A 114 -13.17 12.84 -10.85
C ASP A 114 -14.01 12.52 -9.59
N ASP A 115 -13.36 12.27 -8.44
CA ASP A 115 -14.01 12.05 -7.16
C ASP A 115 -13.21 12.73 -6.02
N PRO A 116 -13.50 14.00 -5.70
CA PRO A 116 -12.77 14.73 -4.67
C PRO A 116 -12.88 14.15 -3.25
N ALA A 117 -13.76 13.18 -3.00
CA ALA A 117 -13.79 12.44 -1.73
C ALA A 117 -12.58 11.49 -1.59
N GLU A 118 -11.99 11.08 -2.71
CA GLU A 118 -10.80 10.26 -2.74
C GLU A 118 -9.55 11.13 -2.74
N ALA A 119 -8.84 11.14 -1.61
CA ALA A 119 -7.64 11.94 -1.42
C ALA A 119 -6.61 11.23 -0.55
N LEU A 120 -5.34 11.63 -0.66
CA LEU A 120 -4.23 11.08 0.10
C LEU A 120 -3.11 12.11 0.30
N LEU A 121 -2.19 11.84 1.22
CA LEU A 121 -1.08 12.74 1.57
C LEU A 121 0.25 12.33 0.92
N GLU A 122 0.50 11.04 0.72
CA GLU A 122 1.81 10.50 0.31
C GLU A 122 1.69 9.57 -0.93
N PRO A 123 1.46 10.08 -2.16
CA PRO A 123 1.35 9.24 -3.35
C PRO A 123 2.66 8.47 -3.66
N ALA A 124 3.82 9.10 -3.44
CA ALA A 124 5.12 8.49 -3.70
C ALA A 124 5.40 7.24 -2.84
N THR A 125 4.90 7.21 -1.60
CA THR A 125 5.01 6.03 -0.73
C THR A 125 4.27 4.82 -1.30
N ALA A 126 3.14 5.06 -1.94
CA ALA A 126 2.38 4.01 -2.63
C ALA A 126 3.18 3.42 -3.81
N LEU A 127 3.81 4.25 -4.62
CA LEU A 127 4.68 3.81 -5.73
C LEU A 127 5.86 2.98 -5.24
N GLN A 128 6.53 3.41 -4.19
CA GLN A 128 7.66 2.68 -3.62
C GLN A 128 7.26 1.30 -3.10
N LYS A 129 6.14 1.20 -2.38
CA LYS A 129 5.61 -0.08 -1.87
C LYS A 129 5.14 -1.00 -3.00
N ALA A 130 4.51 -0.46 -4.03
CA ALA A 130 4.08 -1.22 -5.19
C ALA A 130 5.28 -1.76 -5.99
N GLY A 131 6.34 -0.97 -6.16
CA GLY A 131 7.57 -1.38 -6.82
C GLY A 131 8.26 -2.54 -6.12
N THR A 132 8.39 -2.52 -4.80
CA THR A 132 9.01 -3.62 -4.04
C THR A 132 8.22 -4.92 -4.12
N ARG A 133 6.88 -4.86 -4.15
CA ARG A 133 6.02 -6.05 -4.34
C ARG A 133 6.14 -6.62 -5.75
N ALA A 134 6.21 -5.76 -6.76
CA ALA A 134 6.41 -6.19 -8.15
C ALA A 134 7.74 -6.93 -8.34
N VAL A 135 8.82 -6.41 -7.76
CA VAL A 135 10.15 -7.06 -7.80
C VAL A 135 10.12 -8.42 -7.11
N ALA A 136 9.47 -8.53 -5.96
CA ALA A 136 9.35 -9.79 -5.22
C ALA A 136 8.56 -10.85 -6.02
N SER A 137 7.47 -10.45 -6.70
CA SER A 137 6.68 -11.39 -7.53
C SER A 137 7.45 -11.87 -8.76
N VAL A 138 8.22 -11.02 -9.42
CA VAL A 138 9.10 -11.41 -10.52
C VAL A 138 10.17 -12.41 -10.05
N GLY A 139 10.78 -12.18 -8.89
CA GLY A 139 11.73 -13.11 -8.30
C GLY A 139 11.14 -14.51 -8.05
N LEU A 140 9.91 -14.58 -7.54
CA LEU A 140 9.19 -15.85 -7.34
C LEU A 140 8.88 -16.58 -8.65
N ILE A 141 8.51 -15.85 -9.69
CA ILE A 141 8.25 -16.40 -11.02
C ILE A 141 9.54 -17.02 -11.59
N LEU A 142 10.66 -16.31 -11.52
CA LEU A 142 11.95 -16.80 -12.00
C LEU A 142 12.41 -18.05 -11.23
N LEU A 143 12.24 -18.08 -9.91
CA LEU A 143 12.53 -19.25 -9.10
C LEU A 143 11.66 -20.46 -9.46
N SER A 144 10.39 -20.24 -9.77
CA SER A 144 9.46 -21.29 -10.20
C SER A 144 9.86 -21.88 -11.54
N ILE A 145 10.25 -21.03 -12.50
CA ILE A 145 10.73 -21.47 -13.83
C ILE A 145 12.03 -22.26 -13.69
N ALA A 146 12.97 -21.78 -12.87
CA ALA A 146 14.23 -22.48 -12.63
C ALA A 146 14.00 -23.88 -11.99
N ALA A 147 13.11 -23.98 -11.02
CA ALA A 147 12.75 -25.26 -10.40
C ALA A 147 12.10 -26.22 -11.40
N LEU A 148 11.24 -25.73 -12.28
CA LEU A 148 10.61 -26.53 -13.33
C LEU A 148 11.62 -27.07 -14.34
N VAL A 149 12.56 -26.23 -14.78
CA VAL A 149 13.64 -26.61 -15.72
C VAL A 149 14.58 -27.66 -15.09
N LEU A 150 14.93 -27.49 -13.81
CA LEU A 150 15.76 -28.49 -13.11
C LEU A 150 15.02 -29.82 -12.92
N ALA A 151 13.73 -29.80 -12.66
CA ALA A 151 12.91 -31.01 -12.52
C ALA A 151 12.71 -31.75 -13.86
N SER A 152 12.70 -31.05 -14.99
CA SER A 152 12.55 -31.63 -16.33
C SER A 152 13.84 -32.27 -16.87
N ARG A 153 14.99 -31.96 -16.28
CA ARG A 153 16.32 -32.52 -16.67
C ARG A 153 16.69 -33.80 -15.90
N ARG A 154 15.84 -34.26 -15.00
CA ARG A 154 15.95 -35.54 -14.29
C ARG A 154 14.96 -36.56 -14.84
#